data_c70abd87ef5583b2a2ee06379b72568a
#
_entry.id   c70abd87ef5583b2a2ee06379b72568a
#
_cell.length_a   1.000
_cell.length_b   1.000
_cell.length_c   1.000
_cell.angle_alpha   90.00
_cell.angle_beta   90.00
_cell.angle_gamma   90.00
#
_symmetry.space_group_name_H-M   'P 1'
#
loop_
_entity.id
_entity.type
_entity.pdbx_description
1 polymer ?
#
loop_
_entity_poly.entity_id
_entity_poly.type
_entity_poly.pdbx_seq_one_letter_code
_entity_poly.pdbx_strand_id
1 'polypeptide(L)'
;VSRGELADFLRRRREALRPDQVPAAATHPPGRRARRTPGLRREEVAALAGVSVSYYERLEQARAPRPSPEVLATLGAALRLTAAEREHLARLAGQVPPGTAADREPVPAEAHGLVDRLSPIPAYLVDERQDIVAWNEAAAALITDFGLLPAEERNTVRLAIRLGGTSCWAAAGAEGEFARQFAARLRVTSARYPADRVLGELVNELAAHSPDFAAGWRDHDVRPVPTLRKHLHHPELGELEVVCQTLLLPGTELQLVMYTAEPGSPSAAALARLGTPPPPRRVTDPARPFPRSNSTPNASGCQRRLI
;
A
#
# COMPACT_ATOMS: atom_id res chain seq x y z
N VAL A 1 -10.95 8.70 16.60
CA VAL A 1 -10.27 7.42 16.70
C VAL A 1 -10.97 6.58 17.76
N SER A 2 -11.25 5.32 17.46
CA SER A 2 -11.99 4.42 18.35
C SER A 2 -11.10 3.94 19.51
N ARG A 3 -11.61 3.97 20.74
CA ARG A 3 -10.92 3.33 21.89
C ARG A 3 -10.69 1.83 21.65
N GLY A 4 -11.52 1.22 20.81
CA GLY A 4 -11.39 -0.17 20.38
C GLY A 4 -10.12 -0.41 19.57
N GLU A 5 -9.80 0.47 18.64
CA GLU A 5 -8.58 0.37 17.81
C GLU A 5 -7.30 0.42 18.68
N LEU A 6 -7.26 1.33 19.65
CA LEU A 6 -6.15 1.40 20.63
C LEU A 6 -6.03 0.11 21.43
N ALA A 7 -7.15 -0.42 21.92
CA ALA A 7 -7.19 -1.66 22.69
C ALA A 7 -6.71 -2.86 21.89
N ASP A 8 -7.16 -2.97 20.64
CA ASP A 8 -6.78 -4.06 19.74
C ASP A 8 -5.29 -3.96 19.35
N PHE A 9 -4.80 -2.76 19.07
CA PHE A 9 -3.39 -2.54 18.78
C PHE A 9 -2.50 -2.99 19.97
N LEU A 10 -2.78 -2.52 21.19
CA LEU A 10 -2.01 -2.89 22.37
C LEU A 10 -2.03 -4.40 22.61
N ARG A 11 -3.20 -5.04 22.49
CA ARG A 11 -3.34 -6.49 22.62
C ARG A 11 -2.49 -7.24 21.62
N ARG A 12 -2.57 -6.88 20.33
CA ARG A 12 -1.80 -7.54 19.26
C ARG A 12 -0.30 -7.40 19.45
N ARG A 13 0.17 -6.20 19.82
CA ARG A 13 1.61 -5.98 20.10
C ARG A 13 2.09 -6.81 21.30
N ARG A 14 1.30 -6.91 22.36
CA ARG A 14 1.62 -7.79 23.50
C ARG A 14 1.67 -9.26 23.10
N GLU A 15 0.72 -9.73 22.33
CA GLU A 15 0.64 -11.12 21.88
C GLU A 15 1.76 -11.50 20.90
N ALA A 16 2.25 -10.55 20.11
CA ALA A 16 3.35 -10.74 19.17
C ALA A 16 4.73 -10.75 19.87
N LEU A 17 4.90 -10.04 20.99
CA LEU A 17 6.19 -9.90 21.67
C LEU A 17 6.47 -11.12 22.56
N ARG A 18 7.55 -11.84 22.26
CA ARG A 18 7.94 -13.05 23.02
C ARG A 18 8.66 -12.70 24.32
N PRO A 19 8.51 -13.54 25.37
CA PRO A 19 9.14 -13.31 26.65
C PRO A 19 10.68 -13.30 26.61
N ASP A 20 11.30 -14.04 25.71
CA ASP A 20 12.74 -14.06 25.49
C ASP A 20 13.28 -12.76 24.86
N GLN A 21 12.40 -11.94 24.32
CA GLN A 21 12.74 -10.65 23.73
C GLN A 21 12.74 -9.49 24.74
N VAL A 22 12.39 -9.73 26.00
CA VAL A 22 12.32 -8.71 27.07
C VAL A 22 13.23 -9.08 28.25
N PRO A 23 13.66 -8.12 29.10
CA PRO A 23 14.50 -8.43 30.24
C PRO A 23 13.89 -9.49 31.17
N ALA A 24 14.68 -10.47 31.58
CA ALA A 24 14.23 -11.59 32.42
C ALA A 24 13.63 -11.16 33.76
N ALA A 25 14.00 -9.99 34.28
CA ALA A 25 13.43 -9.43 35.51
C ALA A 25 11.95 -9.05 35.40
N ALA A 26 11.45 -8.86 34.15
CA ALA A 26 10.04 -8.52 33.91
C ALA A 26 9.17 -9.74 33.63
N THR A 27 9.78 -10.89 33.34
CA THR A 27 9.07 -12.15 33.15
C THR A 27 9.11 -12.91 34.47
N HIS A 28 7.94 -13.27 34.99
CA HIS A 28 7.88 -14.15 36.17
C HIS A 28 8.65 -15.44 35.87
N PRO A 29 9.43 -15.96 36.82
CA PRO A 29 10.06 -17.27 36.65
C PRO A 29 8.99 -18.29 36.25
N PRO A 30 9.35 -19.35 35.51
CA PRO A 30 8.39 -20.33 35.01
C PRO A 30 7.69 -21.01 36.19
N GLY A 31 6.65 -20.35 36.69
CA GLY A 31 5.86 -20.78 37.82
C GLY A 31 4.65 -21.54 37.36
N ARG A 32 4.54 -22.78 37.81
CA ARG A 32 3.39 -23.69 37.98
C ARG A 32 2.19 -23.69 37.02
N ARG A 33 2.00 -22.73 36.11
CA ARG A 33 0.96 -22.78 35.06
C ARG A 33 1.60 -22.59 33.70
N ALA A 34 1.39 -23.58 32.81
CA ALA A 34 1.76 -23.48 31.41
C ALA A 34 1.24 -22.19 30.78
N ARG A 35 2.06 -21.48 29.97
CA ARG A 35 1.62 -20.31 29.21
C ARG A 35 0.51 -20.72 28.24
N ARG A 36 -0.64 -20.05 28.32
CA ARG A 36 -1.75 -20.26 27.40
C ARG A 36 -1.62 -19.42 26.12
N THR A 37 -0.73 -18.41 26.12
CA THR A 37 -0.46 -17.52 24.99
C THR A 37 1.04 -17.47 24.74
N PRO A 38 1.50 -17.44 23.49
CA PRO A 38 2.93 -17.37 23.15
C PRO A 38 3.56 -16.01 23.51
N GLY A 39 2.76 -14.95 23.57
CA GLY A 39 3.22 -13.60 23.87
C GLY A 39 3.34 -13.25 25.34
N LEU A 40 3.60 -11.97 25.63
CA LEU A 40 3.65 -11.46 26.99
C LEU A 40 2.27 -11.53 27.68
N ARG A 41 2.29 -11.71 29.01
CA ARG A 41 1.10 -11.56 29.85
C ARG A 41 0.84 -10.08 30.14
N ARG A 42 -0.40 -9.74 30.51
CA ARG A 42 -0.78 -8.37 30.87
C ARG A 42 0.03 -7.83 32.04
N GLU A 43 0.23 -8.68 33.07
CA GLU A 43 1.08 -8.35 34.22
C GLU A 43 2.52 -8.06 33.85
N GLU A 44 3.08 -8.76 32.85
CA GLU A 44 4.44 -8.55 32.38
C GLU A 44 4.58 -7.18 31.67
N VAL A 45 3.63 -6.84 30.80
CA VAL A 45 3.63 -5.52 30.13
C VAL A 45 3.39 -4.40 31.14
N ALA A 46 2.46 -4.57 32.10
CA ALA A 46 2.18 -3.58 33.12
C ALA A 46 3.43 -3.29 33.98
N ALA A 47 4.16 -4.33 34.37
CA ALA A 47 5.40 -4.21 35.13
C ALA A 47 6.48 -3.48 34.32
N LEU A 48 6.67 -3.84 33.04
CA LEU A 48 7.61 -3.19 32.11
C LEU A 48 7.29 -1.71 31.89
N ALA A 49 6.00 -1.37 31.76
CA ALA A 49 5.54 -0.01 31.52
C ALA A 49 5.42 0.84 32.79
N GLY A 50 5.60 0.26 33.98
CA GLY A 50 5.43 0.98 35.24
C GLY A 50 3.98 1.39 35.52
N VAL A 51 3.00 0.65 35.01
CA VAL A 51 1.57 0.90 35.25
C VAL A 51 0.91 -0.24 36.05
N SER A 52 -0.27 0.00 36.63
CA SER A 52 -0.99 -1.07 37.29
C SER A 52 -1.57 -2.07 36.29
N VAL A 53 -1.61 -3.36 36.65
CA VAL A 53 -2.20 -4.43 35.81
C VAL A 53 -3.66 -4.09 35.47
N SER A 54 -4.43 -3.62 36.45
CA SER A 54 -5.83 -3.21 36.26
C SER A 54 -5.98 -2.06 35.26
N TYR A 55 -5.04 -1.10 35.24
CA TYR A 55 -5.07 -0.01 34.25
C TYR A 55 -4.76 -0.52 32.86
N TYR A 56 -3.72 -1.35 32.68
CA TYR A 56 -3.37 -1.95 31.39
C TYR A 56 -4.50 -2.84 30.86
N GLU A 57 -5.13 -3.62 31.74
CA GLU A 57 -6.28 -4.44 31.37
C GLU A 57 -7.45 -3.59 30.87
N ARG A 58 -7.76 -2.48 31.53
CA ARG A 58 -8.80 -1.54 31.07
C ARG A 58 -8.44 -0.88 29.74
N LEU A 59 -7.16 -0.63 29.45
CA LEU A 59 -6.72 -0.16 28.14
C LEU A 59 -7.04 -1.19 27.05
N GLU A 60 -6.70 -2.47 27.26
CA GLU A 60 -7.01 -3.55 26.31
C GLU A 60 -8.51 -3.87 26.18
N GLN A 61 -9.33 -3.43 27.12
CA GLN A 61 -10.79 -3.55 27.09
C GLN A 61 -11.49 -2.29 26.58
N ALA A 62 -10.76 -1.28 26.10
CA ALA A 62 -11.28 0.01 25.68
C ALA A 62 -12.06 0.78 26.79
N ARG A 63 -11.82 0.46 28.07
CA ARG A 63 -12.52 1.02 29.26
C ARG A 63 -11.69 2.07 30.01
N ALA A 64 -10.41 2.23 29.67
CA ALA A 64 -9.57 3.26 30.28
C ALA A 64 -9.85 4.64 29.71
N PRO A 65 -9.59 5.73 30.48
CA PRO A 65 -9.47 7.05 29.90
C PRO A 65 -8.29 7.12 28.93
N ARG A 66 -8.19 8.21 28.16
CA ARG A 66 -7.05 8.42 27.27
C ARG A 66 -5.75 8.41 28.09
N PRO A 67 -4.76 7.58 27.69
CA PRO A 67 -3.46 7.55 28.34
C PRO A 67 -2.70 8.86 28.11
N SER A 68 -1.89 9.27 29.12
CA SER A 68 -1.02 10.44 28.98
C SER A 68 0.16 10.16 28.05
N PRO A 69 0.85 11.21 27.53
CA PRO A 69 2.05 11.05 26.73
C PRO A 69 3.12 10.18 27.39
N GLU A 70 3.32 10.35 28.71
CA GLU A 70 4.29 9.59 29.49
C GLU A 70 3.93 8.09 29.51
N VAL A 71 2.65 7.78 29.73
CA VAL A 71 2.16 6.39 29.72
C VAL A 71 2.33 5.78 28.33
N LEU A 72 2.05 6.53 27.26
CA LEU A 72 2.28 6.02 25.88
C LEU A 72 3.76 5.79 25.61
N ALA A 73 4.64 6.65 26.08
CA ALA A 73 6.08 6.48 25.95
C ALA A 73 6.56 5.20 26.65
N THR A 74 6.12 4.96 27.90
CA THR A 74 6.50 3.76 28.66
C THR A 74 5.89 2.49 28.07
N LEU A 75 4.64 2.53 27.60
CA LEU A 75 4.01 1.41 26.87
C LEU A 75 4.74 1.12 25.54
N GLY A 76 5.13 2.16 24.80
CA GLY A 76 5.91 2.02 23.57
C GLY A 76 7.28 1.35 23.81
N ALA A 77 7.94 1.69 24.92
CA ALA A 77 9.18 1.06 25.33
C ALA A 77 8.96 -0.40 25.78
N ALA A 78 7.95 -0.64 26.63
CA ALA A 78 7.62 -1.96 27.16
C ALA A 78 7.26 -2.97 26.06
N LEU A 79 6.53 -2.51 25.04
CA LEU A 79 6.13 -3.31 23.87
C LEU A 79 7.17 -3.30 22.74
N ARG A 80 8.32 -2.64 22.94
CA ARG A 80 9.43 -2.52 21.97
C ARG A 80 8.97 -1.99 20.62
N LEU A 81 8.05 -1.02 20.64
CA LEU A 81 7.50 -0.46 19.42
C LEU A 81 8.56 0.30 18.61
N THR A 82 8.51 0.14 17.30
CA THR A 82 9.28 0.96 16.33
C THR A 82 8.83 2.43 16.39
N ALA A 83 9.56 3.32 15.74
CA ALA A 83 9.17 4.73 15.66
C ALA A 83 7.78 4.89 15.01
N ALA A 84 7.53 4.19 13.90
CA ALA A 84 6.23 4.21 13.22
C ALA A 84 5.09 3.70 14.09
N GLU A 85 5.31 2.61 14.84
CA GLU A 85 4.33 2.05 15.77
C GLU A 85 4.05 2.99 16.96
N ARG A 86 5.06 3.70 17.49
CA ARG A 86 4.87 4.72 18.54
C ARG A 86 4.06 5.90 18.04
N GLU A 87 4.33 6.36 16.83
CA GLU A 87 3.55 7.43 16.21
C GLU A 87 2.09 6.98 16.01
N HIS A 88 1.88 5.77 15.51
CA HIS A 88 0.54 5.18 15.37
C HIS A 88 -0.18 5.06 16.72
N LEU A 89 0.51 4.58 17.77
CA LEU A 89 -0.02 4.52 19.13
C LEU A 89 -0.47 5.90 19.64
N ALA A 90 0.34 6.95 19.41
CA ALA A 90 -0.01 8.33 19.80
C ALA A 90 -1.26 8.84 19.05
N ARG A 91 -1.40 8.51 17.77
CA ARG A 91 -2.61 8.82 16.97
C ARG A 91 -3.84 8.09 17.51
N LEU A 92 -3.74 6.79 17.76
CA LEU A 92 -4.84 5.99 18.32
C LEU A 92 -5.26 6.49 19.71
N ALA A 93 -4.34 7.01 20.50
CA ALA A 93 -4.63 7.62 21.79
C ALA A 93 -5.22 9.04 21.68
N GLY A 94 -5.30 9.60 20.44
CA GLY A 94 -5.82 10.95 20.19
C GLY A 94 -4.90 12.07 20.68
N GLN A 95 -3.59 11.82 20.76
CA GLN A 95 -2.57 12.84 21.10
C GLN A 95 -2.14 13.65 19.86
N VAL A 96 -2.37 13.12 18.67
CA VAL A 96 -2.21 13.83 17.41
C VAL A 96 -3.63 14.12 16.88
N PRO A 97 -3.94 15.36 16.52
CA PRO A 97 -5.23 15.69 15.93
C PRO A 97 -5.51 14.78 14.71
N PRO A 98 -6.74 14.29 14.53
CA PRO A 98 -7.10 13.58 13.31
C PRO A 98 -7.02 14.54 12.13
N GLY A 99 -6.46 14.08 11.03
CA GLY A 99 -6.51 14.81 9.75
C GLY A 99 -7.93 14.80 9.18
N THR A 100 -8.25 15.80 8.41
CA THR A 100 -9.52 15.89 7.67
C THR A 100 -9.26 15.75 6.17
N ALA A 101 -10.30 15.45 5.39
CA ALA A 101 -10.17 15.43 3.93
C ALA A 101 -9.74 16.79 3.35
N ALA A 102 -10.02 17.89 4.07
CA ALA A 102 -9.60 19.24 3.71
C ALA A 102 -8.08 19.48 3.92
N ASP A 103 -7.44 18.68 4.77
CA ASP A 103 -5.98 18.76 5.00
C ASP A 103 -5.18 18.08 3.87
N ARG A 104 -5.85 17.52 2.87
CA ARG A 104 -5.20 16.95 1.69
C ARG A 104 -4.84 18.05 0.72
N GLU A 105 -3.59 18.29 0.61
CA GLU A 105 -3.09 19.25 -0.36
C GLU A 105 -3.19 18.69 -1.78
N PRO A 106 -3.54 19.53 -2.77
CA PRO A 106 -3.43 19.16 -4.16
C PRO A 106 -1.98 18.81 -4.50
N VAL A 107 -1.80 17.88 -5.44
CA VAL A 107 -0.45 17.50 -5.89
C VAL A 107 0.25 18.76 -6.43
N PRO A 108 1.40 19.15 -5.85
CA PRO A 108 2.13 20.33 -6.34
C PRO A 108 2.57 20.15 -7.81
N ALA A 109 2.53 21.22 -8.58
CA ALA A 109 2.96 21.16 -10.00
C ALA A 109 4.43 20.71 -10.13
N GLU A 110 5.26 21.07 -9.16
CA GLU A 110 6.66 20.66 -9.06
C GLU A 110 6.81 19.14 -8.92
N ALA A 111 5.89 18.50 -8.22
CA ALA A 111 5.89 17.04 -8.04
C ALA A 111 5.56 16.31 -9.35
N HIS A 112 4.64 16.83 -10.16
CA HIS A 112 4.40 16.32 -11.52
C HIS A 112 5.67 16.45 -12.39
N GLY A 113 6.24 17.66 -12.43
CA GLY A 113 7.47 17.90 -13.19
C GLY A 113 8.69 17.09 -12.71
N LEU A 114 8.71 16.68 -11.44
CA LEU A 114 9.73 15.76 -10.94
C LEU A 114 9.59 14.38 -11.57
N VAL A 115 8.37 13.83 -11.59
CA VAL A 115 8.09 12.49 -12.14
C VAL A 115 8.45 12.42 -13.63
N ASP A 116 8.11 13.44 -14.39
CA ASP A 116 8.43 13.50 -15.83
C ASP A 116 9.96 13.49 -16.06
N ARG A 117 10.71 14.26 -15.24
CA ARG A 117 12.17 14.33 -15.35
C ARG A 117 12.92 13.08 -14.92
N LEU A 118 12.25 12.15 -14.22
CA LEU A 118 12.85 10.86 -13.87
C LEU A 118 12.92 9.87 -15.04
N SER A 119 12.22 10.15 -16.15
CA SER A 119 12.35 9.30 -17.36
C SER A 119 13.82 9.14 -17.78
N PRO A 120 14.29 7.93 -18.12
CA PRO A 120 13.54 6.71 -18.39
C PRO A 120 13.28 5.80 -17.18
N ILE A 121 13.52 6.24 -15.96
CA ILE A 121 13.22 5.46 -14.74
C ILE A 121 11.69 5.42 -14.57
N PRO A 122 11.05 4.23 -14.56
CA PRO A 122 9.63 4.13 -14.28
C PRO A 122 9.31 4.70 -12.89
N ALA A 123 8.49 5.75 -12.84
CA ALA A 123 8.16 6.45 -11.61
C ALA A 123 6.72 6.95 -11.61
N TYR A 124 6.10 6.93 -10.43
CA TYR A 124 4.78 7.50 -10.19
C TYR A 124 4.65 8.00 -8.75
N LEU A 125 3.71 8.91 -8.54
CA LEU A 125 3.33 9.40 -7.22
C LEU A 125 2.04 8.76 -6.76
N VAL A 126 2.00 8.41 -5.49
CA VAL A 126 0.77 8.00 -4.82
C VAL A 126 0.50 8.89 -3.62
N ASP A 127 -0.78 9.09 -3.34
CA ASP A 127 -1.24 9.72 -2.11
C ASP A 127 -1.31 8.71 -0.94
N GLU A 128 -1.80 9.14 0.20
CA GLU A 128 -1.93 8.32 1.39
C GLU A 128 -3.02 7.22 1.28
N ARG A 129 -3.96 7.31 0.31
CA ARG A 129 -4.91 6.23 -0.03
C ARG A 129 -4.33 5.23 -1.01
N GLN A 130 -3.09 5.48 -1.49
CA GLN A 130 -2.44 4.74 -2.56
C GLN A 130 -3.07 5.00 -3.93
N ASP A 131 -3.76 6.14 -4.11
CA ASP A 131 -4.25 6.58 -5.41
C ASP A 131 -3.07 7.14 -6.22
N ILE A 132 -2.94 6.70 -7.48
CA ILE A 132 -1.89 7.14 -8.39
C ILE A 132 -2.29 8.51 -8.95
N VAL A 133 -1.56 9.54 -8.54
CA VAL A 133 -1.87 10.95 -8.82
C VAL A 133 -1.01 11.56 -9.92
N ALA A 134 0.16 10.99 -10.19
CA ALA A 134 1.03 11.37 -11.32
C ALA A 134 1.92 10.19 -11.71
N TRP A 135 2.32 10.12 -12.96
CA TRP A 135 3.20 9.06 -13.49
C TRP A 135 3.93 9.54 -14.75
N ASN A 136 5.08 8.91 -15.07
CA ASN A 136 5.75 9.12 -16.33
C ASN A 136 5.44 7.99 -17.35
N GLU A 137 5.82 8.24 -18.61
CA GLU A 137 5.58 7.27 -19.68
C GLU A 137 6.24 5.91 -19.43
N ALA A 138 7.43 5.90 -18.81
CA ALA A 138 8.12 4.66 -18.50
C ALA A 138 7.34 3.81 -17.47
N ALA A 139 6.68 4.43 -16.47
CA ALA A 139 5.83 3.72 -15.53
C ALA A 139 4.55 3.20 -16.19
N ALA A 140 3.94 4.00 -17.07
CA ALA A 140 2.79 3.57 -17.84
C ALA A 140 3.14 2.38 -18.75
N ALA A 141 4.29 2.40 -19.41
CA ALA A 141 4.75 1.31 -20.24
C ALA A 141 5.11 0.05 -19.43
N LEU A 142 5.71 0.20 -18.24
CA LEU A 142 6.09 -0.93 -17.40
C LEU A 142 4.88 -1.66 -16.79
N ILE A 143 3.84 -0.92 -16.42
CA ILE A 143 2.74 -1.44 -15.56
C ILE A 143 1.44 -1.52 -16.35
N THR A 144 0.88 -0.39 -16.70
CA THR A 144 -0.34 -0.21 -17.49
C THR A 144 -0.49 1.27 -17.81
N ASP A 145 -1.18 1.59 -18.90
CA ASP A 145 -1.53 2.98 -19.19
C ASP A 145 -2.59 3.48 -18.19
N PHE A 146 -2.10 4.16 -17.15
CA PHE A 146 -2.96 4.71 -16.11
C PHE A 146 -3.95 5.76 -16.64
N GLY A 147 -3.62 6.40 -17.79
CA GLY A 147 -4.50 7.38 -18.44
C GLY A 147 -5.79 6.77 -18.97
N LEU A 148 -5.78 5.48 -19.30
CA LEU A 148 -6.94 4.74 -19.79
C LEU A 148 -7.84 4.24 -18.65
N LEU A 149 -7.37 4.27 -17.41
CA LEU A 149 -8.15 3.82 -16.27
C LEU A 149 -9.04 4.96 -15.73
N PRO A 150 -10.26 4.66 -15.27
CA PRO A 150 -11.05 5.59 -14.46
C PRO A 150 -10.26 6.05 -13.23
N ALA A 151 -10.48 7.29 -12.77
CA ALA A 151 -9.72 7.86 -11.65
C ALA A 151 -9.81 6.99 -10.38
N GLU A 152 -10.99 6.45 -10.09
CA GLU A 152 -11.27 5.56 -8.96
C GLU A 152 -10.54 4.21 -9.03
N GLU A 153 -10.12 3.80 -10.22
CA GLU A 153 -9.36 2.56 -10.43
C GLU A 153 -7.84 2.76 -10.41
N ARG A 154 -7.37 4.01 -10.45
CA ARG A 154 -5.94 4.37 -10.39
C ARG A 154 -5.38 4.23 -8.98
N ASN A 155 -5.56 3.08 -8.37
CA ASN A 155 -5.11 2.80 -7.01
C ASN A 155 -4.15 1.60 -7.02
N THR A 156 -2.97 1.77 -6.43
CA THR A 156 -1.91 0.74 -6.47
C THR A 156 -2.36 -0.58 -5.87
N VAL A 157 -3.18 -0.54 -4.81
CA VAL A 157 -3.65 -1.77 -4.13
C VAL A 157 -4.72 -2.47 -4.95
N ARG A 158 -5.68 -1.73 -5.52
CA ARG A 158 -6.67 -2.30 -6.44
C ARG A 158 -6.01 -2.94 -7.64
N LEU A 159 -5.06 -2.24 -8.26
CA LEU A 159 -4.32 -2.76 -9.40
C LEU A 159 -3.54 -4.02 -9.04
N ALA A 160 -2.86 -4.05 -7.89
CA ALA A 160 -2.14 -5.22 -7.43
C ALA A 160 -3.04 -6.44 -7.20
N ILE A 161 -4.24 -6.25 -6.65
CA ILE A 161 -5.21 -7.34 -6.43
C ILE A 161 -5.84 -7.79 -7.75
N ARG A 162 -6.19 -6.85 -8.64
CA ARG A 162 -6.82 -7.17 -9.95
C ARG A 162 -5.88 -7.85 -10.92
N LEU A 163 -4.64 -7.38 -11.00
CA LEU A 163 -3.66 -7.87 -11.93
C LEU A 163 -2.98 -9.15 -11.42
N GLY A 164 -3.10 -9.45 -10.12
CA GLY A 164 -2.61 -10.69 -9.50
C GLY A 164 -1.14 -10.96 -9.77
N GLY A 165 -0.73 -12.23 -9.64
CA GLY A 165 0.64 -12.67 -9.91
C GLY A 165 1.06 -12.66 -11.39
N THR A 166 0.22 -12.17 -12.30
CA THR A 166 0.52 -12.09 -13.75
C THR A 166 1.14 -10.77 -14.16
N SER A 167 1.30 -9.82 -13.24
CA SER A 167 1.77 -8.48 -13.59
C SER A 167 2.78 -7.91 -12.60
N CYS A 168 3.36 -6.80 -12.99
CA CYS A 168 4.47 -6.08 -12.37
C CYS A 168 4.35 -5.71 -10.88
N TRP A 169 3.38 -6.25 -10.13
CA TRP A 169 3.08 -5.80 -8.77
C TRP A 169 3.62 -6.68 -7.66
N ALA A 170 3.72 -7.99 -7.87
CA ALA A 170 4.25 -8.90 -6.84
C ALA A 170 5.23 -9.89 -7.46
N ALA A 171 6.28 -10.25 -6.72
CA ALA A 171 7.06 -11.42 -7.06
C ALA A 171 6.17 -12.67 -6.95
N ALA A 172 6.32 -13.62 -7.85
CA ALA A 172 5.57 -14.87 -7.79
C ALA A 172 5.73 -15.51 -6.39
N GLY A 173 4.61 -15.76 -5.72
CA GLY A 173 4.56 -16.30 -4.35
C GLY A 173 4.67 -15.26 -3.22
N ALA A 174 4.79 -13.96 -3.53
CA ALA A 174 4.84 -12.88 -2.53
C ALA A 174 3.55 -12.04 -2.46
N GLU A 175 2.49 -12.44 -3.17
CA GLU A 175 1.24 -11.69 -3.25
C GLU A 175 0.62 -11.47 -1.86
N GLY A 176 0.64 -12.49 -1.01
CA GLY A 176 0.10 -12.41 0.35
C GLY A 176 0.87 -11.43 1.23
N GLU A 177 2.20 -11.41 1.18
CA GLU A 177 3.01 -10.46 1.93
C GLU A 177 2.80 -9.03 1.45
N PHE A 178 2.68 -8.83 0.15
CA PHE A 178 2.37 -7.53 -0.46
C PHE A 178 1.01 -7.00 0.01
N ALA A 179 -0.03 -7.83 0.00
CA ALA A 179 -1.35 -7.46 0.49
C ALA A 179 -1.34 -7.07 1.98
N ARG A 180 -0.60 -7.80 2.81
CA ARG A 180 -0.41 -7.47 4.24
C ARG A 180 0.33 -6.15 4.46
N GLN A 181 1.34 -5.85 3.64
CA GLN A 181 2.05 -4.57 3.70
C GLN A 181 1.12 -3.39 3.39
N PHE A 182 0.25 -3.53 2.39
CA PHE A 182 -0.74 -2.49 2.10
C PHE A 182 -1.79 -2.36 3.19
N ALA A 183 -2.23 -3.46 3.79
CA ALA A 183 -3.11 -3.40 4.96
C ALA A 183 -2.47 -2.61 6.10
N ALA A 184 -1.19 -2.84 6.38
CA ALA A 184 -0.43 -2.09 7.40
C ALA A 184 -0.35 -0.59 7.06
N ARG A 185 -0.12 -0.22 5.80
CA ARG A 185 -0.10 1.19 5.35
C ARG A 185 -1.45 1.86 5.52
N LEU A 186 -2.50 1.28 4.93
CA LEU A 186 -3.83 1.87 4.98
C LEU A 186 -4.37 1.96 6.41
N ARG A 187 -3.90 1.11 7.33
CA ARG A 187 -4.21 1.23 8.76
C ARG A 187 -3.65 2.50 9.37
N VAL A 188 -2.40 2.85 9.07
CA VAL A 188 -1.80 4.12 9.52
C VAL A 188 -2.60 5.30 8.98
N THR A 189 -2.95 5.26 7.70
CA THR A 189 -3.77 6.29 7.05
C THR A 189 -5.17 6.39 7.68
N SER A 190 -5.84 5.25 7.95
CA SER A 190 -7.16 5.24 8.60
C SER A 190 -7.13 5.81 10.02
N ALA A 191 -6.04 5.58 10.76
CA ALA A 191 -5.88 6.18 12.09
C ALA A 191 -5.66 7.70 11.99
N ARG A 192 -5.08 8.18 10.90
CA ARG A 192 -4.87 9.62 10.65
C ARG A 192 -6.16 10.29 10.17
N TYR A 193 -6.92 9.64 9.30
CA TYR A 193 -8.14 10.15 8.68
C TYR A 193 -9.37 9.29 9.04
N PRO A 194 -9.80 9.25 10.31
CA PRO A 194 -10.83 8.32 10.77
C PRO A 194 -12.23 8.61 10.20
N ALA A 195 -12.47 9.82 9.68
CA ALA A 195 -13.71 10.22 9.06
C ALA A 195 -13.71 10.06 7.52
N ASP A 196 -12.64 9.53 6.95
CA ASP A 196 -12.52 9.33 5.52
C ASP A 196 -13.35 8.13 5.04
N ARG A 197 -14.53 8.42 4.50
CA ARG A 197 -15.43 7.38 3.99
C ARG A 197 -14.87 6.63 2.80
N VAL A 198 -14.20 7.33 1.87
CA VAL A 198 -13.62 6.72 0.67
C VAL A 198 -12.53 5.71 1.05
N LEU A 199 -11.69 6.06 2.03
CA LEU A 199 -10.70 5.13 2.58
C LEU A 199 -11.37 3.93 3.27
N GLY A 200 -12.46 4.15 4.02
CA GLY A 200 -13.22 3.07 4.66
C GLY A 200 -13.85 2.12 3.64
N GLU A 201 -14.42 2.65 2.57
CA GLU A 201 -14.98 1.88 1.45
C GLU A 201 -13.88 1.08 0.73
N LEU A 202 -12.72 1.69 0.46
CA LEU A 202 -11.55 1.02 -0.11
C LEU A 202 -11.08 -0.16 0.76
N VAL A 203 -10.93 0.04 2.06
CA VAL A 203 -10.50 -1.01 2.99
C VAL A 203 -11.49 -2.18 3.00
N ASN A 204 -12.79 -1.90 3.02
CA ASN A 204 -13.83 -2.94 2.99
C ASN A 204 -13.80 -3.72 1.67
N GLU A 205 -13.67 -3.04 0.53
CA GLU A 205 -13.51 -3.65 -0.78
C GLU A 205 -12.30 -4.58 -0.84
N LEU A 206 -11.13 -4.09 -0.42
CA LEU A 206 -9.88 -4.86 -0.44
C LEU A 206 -9.95 -6.08 0.48
N ALA A 207 -10.54 -5.93 1.67
CA ALA A 207 -10.72 -7.04 2.61
C ALA A 207 -11.69 -8.11 2.10
N ALA A 208 -12.68 -7.72 1.31
CA ALA A 208 -13.61 -8.67 0.68
C ALA A 208 -12.96 -9.47 -0.47
N HIS A 209 -12.00 -8.87 -1.19
CA HIS A 209 -11.38 -9.49 -2.36
C HIS A 209 -10.04 -10.18 -2.08
N SER A 210 -9.37 -9.88 -0.95
CA SER A 210 -8.08 -10.45 -0.60
C SER A 210 -8.06 -10.98 0.83
N PRO A 211 -8.04 -12.32 1.02
CA PRO A 211 -7.90 -12.94 2.35
C PRO A 211 -6.64 -12.50 3.09
N ASP A 212 -5.51 -12.32 2.37
CA ASP A 212 -4.24 -11.86 2.95
C ASP A 212 -4.30 -10.41 3.40
N PHE A 213 -4.97 -9.54 2.62
CA PHE A 213 -5.24 -8.16 3.05
C PHE A 213 -6.12 -8.16 4.30
N ALA A 214 -7.20 -8.95 4.33
CA ALA A 214 -8.08 -9.07 5.47
C ALA A 214 -7.36 -9.59 6.71
N ALA A 215 -6.43 -10.54 6.55
CA ALA A 215 -5.59 -11.04 7.63
C ALA A 215 -4.66 -9.94 8.16
N GLY A 216 -3.89 -9.27 7.29
CA GLY A 216 -2.99 -8.18 7.65
C GLY A 216 -3.74 -7.01 8.31
N TRP A 217 -4.97 -6.71 7.85
CA TRP A 217 -5.82 -5.71 8.47
C TRP A 217 -6.22 -6.10 9.90
N ARG A 218 -6.58 -7.36 10.16
CA ARG A 218 -6.93 -7.85 11.50
C ARG A 218 -5.73 -7.92 12.46
N ASP A 219 -4.53 -8.17 11.93
CA ASP A 219 -3.33 -8.31 12.74
C ASP A 219 -2.78 -6.99 13.28
N HIS A 220 -3.34 -5.84 12.88
CA HIS A 220 -2.92 -4.50 13.29
C HIS A 220 -1.42 -4.24 13.07
N ASP A 221 -0.85 -4.82 12.02
CA ASP A 221 0.53 -4.60 11.68
C ASP A 221 0.77 -3.14 11.28
N VAL A 222 1.89 -2.59 11.72
CA VAL A 222 2.41 -1.29 11.32
C VAL A 222 3.86 -1.51 10.94
N ARG A 223 4.15 -1.44 9.65
CA ARG A 223 5.50 -1.71 9.15
C ARG A 223 6.00 -0.54 8.31
N PRO A 224 7.31 -0.21 8.39
CA PRO A 224 7.92 0.69 7.42
C PRO A 224 7.83 0.07 6.02
N VAL A 225 7.80 0.91 5.01
CA VAL A 225 7.82 0.47 3.61
C VAL A 225 9.21 -0.03 3.28
N PRO A 226 9.41 -1.33 3.06
CA PRO A 226 10.72 -1.83 2.68
C PRO A 226 11.01 -1.50 1.21
N THR A 227 12.29 -1.40 0.88
CA THR A 227 12.74 -1.56 -0.50
C THR A 227 12.47 -3.01 -0.92
N LEU A 228 11.71 -3.20 -2.00
CA LEU A 228 11.29 -4.53 -2.44
C LEU A 228 12.02 -4.92 -3.72
N ARG A 229 12.67 -6.09 -3.71
CA ARG A 229 13.10 -6.75 -4.95
C ARG A 229 11.90 -7.49 -5.53
N LYS A 230 11.66 -7.32 -6.83
CA LYS A 230 10.53 -7.93 -7.54
C LYS A 230 11.01 -8.60 -8.82
N HIS A 231 10.46 -9.76 -9.09
CA HIS A 231 10.56 -10.41 -10.38
C HIS A 231 9.26 -10.14 -11.13
N LEU A 232 9.35 -9.50 -12.28
CA LEU A 232 8.22 -9.07 -13.06
C LEU A 232 8.25 -9.76 -14.41
N HIS A 233 7.10 -10.17 -14.91
CA HIS A 233 6.97 -10.63 -16.28
C HIS A 233 6.32 -9.54 -17.12
N HIS A 234 7.07 -8.97 -18.05
CA HIS A 234 6.58 -7.94 -18.96
C HIS A 234 6.35 -8.55 -20.36
N PRO A 235 5.19 -8.29 -21.02
CA PRO A 235 4.86 -8.91 -22.31
C PRO A 235 5.91 -8.71 -23.41
N GLU A 236 6.53 -7.52 -23.46
CA GLU A 236 7.50 -7.17 -24.49
C GLU A 236 8.96 -7.29 -24.04
N LEU A 237 9.23 -7.17 -22.73
CA LEU A 237 10.59 -7.16 -22.19
C LEU A 237 10.99 -8.50 -21.56
N GLY A 238 10.05 -9.43 -21.36
CA GLY A 238 10.27 -10.69 -20.68
C GLY A 238 10.44 -10.54 -19.16
N GLU A 239 11.27 -11.40 -18.58
CA GLU A 239 11.54 -11.41 -17.13
C GLU A 239 12.41 -10.24 -16.73
N LEU A 240 11.98 -9.51 -15.71
CA LEU A 240 12.68 -8.36 -15.14
C LEU A 240 12.91 -8.57 -13.64
N GLU A 241 14.14 -8.37 -13.21
CA GLU A 241 14.48 -8.24 -11.81
C GLU A 241 14.64 -6.75 -11.47
N VAL A 242 13.74 -6.21 -10.63
CA VAL A 242 13.70 -4.78 -10.32
C VAL A 242 13.67 -4.55 -8.81
N VAL A 243 14.11 -3.37 -8.42
CA VAL A 243 14.03 -2.84 -7.07
C VAL A 243 12.96 -1.75 -7.05
N CYS A 244 11.88 -1.99 -6.31
CA CYS A 244 10.85 -0.99 -6.04
C CYS A 244 11.25 -0.19 -4.81
N GLN A 245 11.46 1.10 -5.00
CA GLN A 245 11.82 2.05 -3.95
C GLN A 245 10.66 3.02 -3.73
N THR A 246 10.36 3.34 -2.46
CA THR A 246 9.35 4.32 -2.10
C THR A 246 9.97 5.40 -1.25
N LEU A 247 9.83 6.66 -1.65
CA LEU A 247 10.34 7.84 -0.97
C LEU A 247 9.18 8.76 -0.61
N LEU A 248 9.17 9.28 0.61
CA LEU A 248 8.22 10.32 1.02
C LEU A 248 8.72 11.68 0.52
N LEU A 249 7.87 12.47 -0.11
CA LEU A 249 8.19 13.83 -0.52
C LEU A 249 8.07 14.75 0.71
N PRO A 250 9.15 15.46 1.09
CA PRO A 250 9.12 16.36 2.24
C PRO A 250 8.03 17.44 2.12
N GLY A 251 7.33 17.70 3.22
CA GLY A 251 6.26 18.70 3.27
C GLY A 251 4.94 18.25 2.65
N THR A 252 4.84 17.01 2.20
CA THR A 252 3.62 16.42 1.63
C THR A 252 3.38 15.02 2.18
N GLU A 253 2.22 14.43 1.89
CA GLU A 253 1.93 13.02 2.15
C GLU A 253 2.15 12.15 0.91
N LEU A 254 2.69 12.74 -0.16
CA LEU A 254 2.94 12.04 -1.41
C LEU A 254 4.14 11.12 -1.29
N GLN A 255 4.04 9.96 -1.91
CA GLN A 255 5.12 9.00 -2.00
C GLN A 255 5.51 8.79 -3.46
N LEU A 256 6.78 8.97 -3.73
CA LEU A 256 7.38 8.66 -5.02
C LEU A 256 7.76 7.19 -5.04
N VAL A 257 7.18 6.43 -5.96
CA VAL A 257 7.51 5.02 -6.21
C VAL A 257 8.32 4.95 -7.49
N MET A 258 9.47 4.28 -7.43
CA MET A 258 10.38 4.11 -8.57
C MET A 258 10.76 2.65 -8.73
N TYR A 259 10.97 2.24 -9.98
CA TYR A 259 11.52 0.93 -10.32
C TYR A 259 12.90 1.09 -10.94
N THR A 260 13.88 0.50 -10.30
CA THR A 260 15.27 0.46 -10.77
C THR A 260 15.73 -0.99 -10.93
N ALA A 261 16.82 -1.20 -11.62
CA ALA A 261 17.47 -2.51 -11.73
C ALA A 261 18.98 -2.37 -11.45
N GLU A 262 19.61 -3.48 -11.17
CA GLU A 262 21.07 -3.51 -10.95
C GLU A 262 21.80 -2.93 -12.18
N PRO A 263 22.70 -1.96 -11.98
CA PRO A 263 23.45 -1.36 -13.09
C PRO A 263 24.17 -2.41 -13.93
N GLY A 264 24.03 -2.30 -15.25
CA GLY A 264 24.65 -3.25 -16.18
C GLY A 264 23.90 -4.57 -16.37
N SER A 265 22.80 -4.80 -15.63
CA SER A 265 21.97 -6.00 -15.79
C SER A 265 21.10 -5.95 -17.06
N PRO A 266 20.67 -7.12 -17.56
CA PRO A 266 19.67 -7.17 -18.66
C PRO A 266 18.38 -6.41 -18.32
N SER A 267 17.95 -6.45 -17.06
CA SER A 267 16.77 -5.71 -16.60
C SER A 267 16.97 -4.20 -16.65
N ALA A 268 18.16 -3.69 -16.32
CA ALA A 268 18.47 -2.26 -16.47
C ALA A 268 18.41 -1.81 -17.93
N ALA A 269 18.97 -2.59 -18.84
CA ALA A 269 18.91 -2.33 -20.27
C ALA A 269 17.46 -2.39 -20.81
N ALA A 270 16.65 -3.30 -20.29
CA ALA A 270 15.25 -3.42 -20.66
C ALA A 270 14.42 -2.22 -20.16
N LEU A 271 14.61 -1.79 -18.88
CA LEU A 271 13.93 -0.62 -18.34
C LEU A 271 14.28 0.67 -19.11
N ALA A 272 15.55 0.84 -19.53
CA ALA A 272 15.98 2.00 -20.31
C ALA A 272 15.23 2.13 -21.64
N ARG A 273 14.75 1.02 -22.20
CA ARG A 273 13.98 1.01 -23.47
C ARG A 273 12.55 1.55 -23.28
N LEU A 274 11.96 1.45 -22.08
CA LEU A 274 10.60 1.93 -21.81
C LEU A 274 10.46 3.46 -21.90
N GLY A 275 11.52 4.19 -21.55
CA GLY A 275 11.53 5.65 -21.61
C GLY A 275 11.94 6.24 -22.95
N THR A 276 12.20 5.40 -23.95
CA THR A 276 12.54 5.87 -25.29
C THR A 276 11.27 5.90 -26.13
N PRO A 277 10.84 7.07 -26.65
CA PRO A 277 9.68 7.11 -27.53
C PRO A 277 9.91 6.15 -28.72
N PRO A 278 8.89 5.38 -29.12
CA PRO A 278 9.03 4.49 -30.27
C PRO A 278 9.53 5.30 -31.46
N PRO A 279 10.49 4.76 -32.27
CA PRO A 279 10.95 5.46 -33.44
C PRO A 279 9.72 5.80 -34.29
N PRO A 280 9.67 7.01 -34.91
CA PRO A 280 8.53 7.42 -35.68
C PRO A 280 8.23 6.31 -36.70
N ARG A 281 7.02 5.76 -36.63
CA ARG A 281 6.58 4.77 -37.60
C ARG A 281 6.79 5.43 -38.96
N ARG A 282 7.74 4.92 -39.75
CA ARG A 282 7.86 5.33 -41.16
C ARG A 282 6.50 5.02 -41.76
N VAL A 283 5.78 6.09 -42.09
CA VAL A 283 4.61 5.98 -42.96
C VAL A 283 5.17 5.46 -44.28
N THR A 284 5.11 4.16 -44.47
CA THR A 284 5.45 3.54 -45.71
C THR A 284 4.41 3.98 -46.72
N ASP A 285 4.86 4.88 -47.59
CA ASP A 285 4.38 5.20 -48.94
C ASP A 285 2.84 5.26 -49.14
N PRO A 286 2.28 6.45 -49.42
CA PRO A 286 0.88 6.60 -49.79
C PRO A 286 0.55 6.15 -51.22
N ALA A 287 1.37 5.30 -51.88
CA ALA A 287 1.21 4.87 -53.25
C ALA A 287 0.75 3.42 -53.41
N ARG A 288 -0.31 3.01 -52.68
CA ARG A 288 -1.12 1.87 -53.14
C ARG A 288 -2.55 2.35 -53.36
N PRO A 289 -3.00 2.50 -54.62
CA PRO A 289 -4.40 2.83 -54.88
C PRO A 289 -5.30 1.68 -54.40
N PHE A 290 -6.33 2.04 -53.64
CA PHE A 290 -7.40 1.13 -53.27
C PHE A 290 -7.95 0.42 -54.52
N PRO A 291 -8.18 -0.90 -54.51
CA PRO A 291 -8.91 -1.57 -55.57
C PRO A 291 -10.33 -1.02 -55.59
N ARG A 292 -10.69 -0.42 -56.70
CA ARG A 292 -12.06 0.02 -56.98
C ARG A 292 -12.95 -1.23 -56.98
N SER A 293 -13.83 -1.36 -56.02
CA SER A 293 -14.92 -2.33 -56.07
C SER A 293 -15.92 -1.91 -57.13
N ASN A 294 -15.90 -2.62 -58.27
CA ASN A 294 -16.99 -2.63 -59.23
C ASN A 294 -18.19 -3.34 -58.61
N SER A 295 -19.12 -2.58 -58.14
CA SER A 295 -20.47 -3.08 -57.81
C SER A 295 -21.46 -2.33 -58.68
N THR A 296 -21.87 -2.95 -59.76
CA THR A 296 -23.05 -2.60 -60.55
C THR A 296 -24.32 -2.69 -59.68
N PRO A 297 -25.23 -1.72 -59.80
CA PRO A 297 -26.49 -1.80 -59.08
C PRO A 297 -27.46 -2.75 -59.80
N ASN A 298 -27.88 -3.81 -59.18
CA ASN A 298 -29.01 -4.59 -59.62
C ASN A 298 -30.30 -4.09 -58.95
N ALA A 299 -31.14 -3.48 -59.73
CA ALA A 299 -32.49 -3.12 -59.40
C ALA A 299 -33.39 -4.35 -59.53
N SER A 300 -34.12 -4.71 -58.50
CA SER A 300 -35.45 -5.32 -58.63
C SER A 300 -36.05 -5.68 -57.29
N GLY A 301 -37.18 -5.11 -57.01
CA GLY A 301 -38.38 -5.81 -56.51
C GLY A 301 -38.62 -5.75 -55.02
N CYS A 302 -39.29 -4.73 -54.57
CA CYS A 302 -40.76 -4.71 -54.26
C CYS A 302 -41.27 -5.54 -53.05
N GLN A 303 -42.00 -4.83 -52.19
CA GLN A 303 -43.18 -5.19 -51.42
C GLN A 303 -43.07 -5.66 -49.98
N ARG A 304 -43.46 -4.70 -49.08
CA ARG A 304 -44.59 -4.76 -48.11
C ARG A 304 -44.81 -6.03 -47.26
N ARG A 305 -44.84 -5.86 -45.97
CA ARG A 305 -45.95 -5.89 -44.99
C ARG A 305 -45.31 -5.85 -43.60
N LEU A 306 -45.64 -4.88 -42.76
CA LEU A 306 -46.69 -4.81 -41.73
C LEU A 306 -47.00 -6.16 -41.05
N ILE A 307 -46.55 -6.35 -39.83
CA ILE A 307 -47.33 -6.38 -38.57
C ILE A 307 -46.33 -6.20 -37.44
#